data_1568c12ccfd4a8fc2b363fd05e9b5dd0
#
_entry.id   1568c12ccfd4a8fc2b363fd05e9b5dd0
#
_cell.length_a   1.000
_cell.length_b   1.000
_cell.length_c   1.000
_cell.angle_alpha   90.00
_cell.angle_beta   90.00
_cell.angle_gamma   90.00
#
_symmetry.space_group_name_H-M   'P 1'
#
loop_
_entity.id
_entity.type
_entity.pdbx_description
1 polymer ?
#
loop_
_entity_poly.entity_id
_entity_poly.type
_entity_poly.pdbx_seq_one_letter_code
_entity_poly.pdbx_strand_id
1 'polypeptide(L)'
;MKKILMTLGCLLIVITLTACGEKATESQETQESNEPLNLYGTWTQTNSNSATSYQEAIISEDGTITINWINEEDDSKALYWAGSFEAPTTSDDTYSWTSTNDKEQTETALLASGDDTKDFKYENGVISYEASALGSTMTIELERK
;
A
#
# COMPACT_ATOMS: atom_id res chain seq x y z
N MET A 1 -15.09 -6.72 71.25
CA MET A 1 -16.36 -7.23 71.80
C MET A 1 -17.35 -7.50 70.69
N LYS A 2 -17.91 -8.73 70.69
CA LYS A 2 -19.13 -9.23 69.98
C LYS A 2 -19.04 -9.27 68.41
N LYS A 3 -18.76 -10.40 67.79
CA LYS A 3 -19.53 -11.66 67.62
C LYS A 3 -20.97 -11.44 67.13
N ILE A 4 -21.30 -12.03 65.92
CA ILE A 4 -22.50 -12.81 65.55
C ILE A 4 -22.39 -12.92 64.02
N LEU A 5 -22.14 -14.01 63.37
CA LEU A 5 -22.59 -15.40 63.21
C LEU A 5 -23.96 -15.53 62.55
N MET A 6 -24.04 -16.46 61.59
CA MET A 6 -25.20 -17.15 61.02
C MET A 6 -25.82 -16.51 59.76
N THR A 7 -26.19 -17.19 58.70
CA THR A 7 -26.37 -18.62 58.35
C THR A 7 -26.54 -18.72 56.83
N LEU A 8 -25.93 -19.70 56.17
CA LEU A 8 -26.46 -20.88 55.54
C LEU A 8 -27.67 -20.70 54.59
N GLY A 9 -27.46 -20.93 53.31
CA GLY A 9 -28.50 -21.13 52.29
C GLY A 9 -27.90 -21.78 51.05
N CYS A 10 -27.74 -23.12 51.11
CA CYS A 10 -27.52 -23.99 49.97
C CYS A 10 -28.72 -23.93 49.00
N LEU A 11 -28.48 -23.60 47.73
CA LEU A 11 -29.39 -24.01 46.69
C LEU A 11 -28.56 -24.52 45.49
N LEU A 12 -28.45 -25.83 45.45
CA LEU A 12 -27.94 -26.60 44.31
C LEU A 12 -28.97 -26.54 43.18
N ILE A 13 -28.60 -25.85 42.08
CA ILE A 13 -29.30 -26.06 40.81
C ILE A 13 -28.33 -26.76 39.90
N VAL A 14 -28.57 -28.05 39.73
CA VAL A 14 -27.95 -28.89 38.72
C VAL A 14 -28.66 -28.58 37.41
N ILE A 15 -27.95 -27.89 36.48
CA ILE A 15 -28.41 -27.79 35.08
C ILE A 15 -27.49 -28.68 34.28
N THR A 16 -28.11 -29.72 33.73
CA THR A 16 -27.56 -30.73 32.84
C THR A 16 -27.06 -30.08 31.54
N LEU A 17 -25.75 -30.28 31.25
CA LEU A 17 -25.15 -29.99 29.95
C LEU A 17 -25.73 -30.99 28.93
N THR A 18 -26.52 -30.49 28.00
CA THR A 18 -26.70 -31.14 26.71
C THR A 18 -25.64 -30.52 25.75
N ALA A 19 -24.61 -31.31 25.51
CA ALA A 19 -23.66 -31.05 24.45
C ALA A 19 -24.35 -31.28 23.12
N CYS A 20 -24.62 -30.21 22.37
CA CYS A 20 -24.78 -30.26 20.93
C CYS A 20 -23.66 -29.46 20.33
N GLY A 21 -22.73 -30.16 19.68
CA GLY A 21 -21.65 -29.54 18.93
C GLY A 21 -22.22 -28.86 17.68
N GLU A 22 -22.12 -27.56 17.66
CA GLU A 22 -22.19 -26.78 16.44
C GLU A 22 -20.89 -25.96 16.36
N LYS A 23 -20.15 -26.37 15.35
CA LYS A 23 -18.93 -25.74 14.94
C LYS A 23 -19.29 -24.33 14.46
N ALA A 24 -19.20 -23.35 15.35
CA ALA A 24 -19.28 -21.95 14.97
C ALA A 24 -18.05 -21.67 14.08
N THR A 25 -18.28 -21.64 12.79
CA THR A 25 -17.41 -20.95 11.84
C THR A 25 -17.53 -19.48 12.20
N GLU A 26 -16.52 -18.94 12.86
CA GLU A 26 -16.33 -17.50 12.92
C GLU A 26 -16.08 -17.06 11.47
N SER A 27 -17.13 -16.57 10.85
CA SER A 27 -16.98 -15.67 9.71
C SER A 27 -16.28 -14.42 10.26
N GLN A 28 -15.01 -14.29 9.95
CA GLN A 28 -14.38 -12.98 10.00
C GLN A 28 -15.14 -12.13 8.99
N GLU A 29 -16.06 -11.32 9.47
CA GLU A 29 -16.51 -10.14 8.74
C GLU A 29 -15.26 -9.28 8.56
N THR A 30 -14.71 -9.33 7.34
CA THR A 30 -13.81 -8.31 6.86
C THR A 30 -14.61 -7.02 6.92
N GLN A 31 -14.36 -6.18 7.92
CA GLN A 31 -14.86 -4.81 7.95
C GLN A 31 -14.26 -4.16 6.71
N GLU A 32 -15.08 -3.92 5.69
CA GLU A 32 -14.74 -3.01 4.62
C GLU A 32 -14.45 -1.66 5.29
N SER A 33 -13.18 -1.29 5.28
CA SER A 33 -12.76 0.03 5.73
C SER A 33 -13.37 1.04 4.76
N ASN A 34 -14.25 1.90 5.24
CA ASN A 34 -14.79 3.03 4.46
C ASN A 34 -13.77 4.18 4.33
N GLU A 35 -12.53 3.97 4.73
CA GLU A 35 -11.46 4.95 4.55
C GLU A 35 -10.97 4.94 3.11
N PRO A 36 -10.68 6.11 2.53
CA PRO A 36 -10.11 6.19 1.20
C PRO A 36 -8.85 5.36 1.05
N LEU A 37 -8.64 4.82 -0.13
CA LEU A 37 -7.44 4.05 -0.46
C LEU A 37 -6.20 4.90 -0.19
N ASN A 38 -5.29 4.41 0.64
CA ASN A 38 -4.05 5.10 0.99
C ASN A 38 -2.89 4.56 0.15
N LEU A 39 -2.37 5.39 -0.75
CA LEU A 39 -1.21 5.08 -1.60
C LEU A 39 0.10 5.75 -1.14
N TYR A 40 0.10 6.52 -0.08
CA TYR A 40 1.31 7.18 0.44
C TYR A 40 2.36 6.15 0.91
N GLY A 41 3.62 6.48 0.71
CA GLY A 41 4.74 5.66 1.16
C GLY A 41 5.68 5.25 0.04
N THR A 42 6.51 4.25 0.32
CA THR A 42 7.53 3.74 -0.59
C THR A 42 7.04 2.49 -1.32
N TRP A 43 7.27 2.48 -2.63
CA TRP A 43 6.90 1.42 -3.55
C TRP A 43 8.13 0.97 -4.32
N THR A 44 8.38 -0.33 -4.38
CA THR A 44 9.59 -0.91 -5.00
C THR A 44 9.20 -1.76 -6.20
N GLN A 45 9.95 -1.65 -7.29
CA GLN A 45 9.72 -2.44 -8.50
C GLN A 45 9.91 -3.94 -8.22
N THR A 46 8.94 -4.74 -8.67
CA THR A 46 8.92 -6.20 -8.48
C THR A 46 9.24 -6.98 -9.76
N ASN A 47 9.03 -6.38 -10.92
CA ASN A 47 9.28 -7.01 -12.22
C ASN A 47 10.60 -6.60 -12.89
N SER A 48 11.59 -6.15 -12.10
CA SER A 48 12.94 -5.89 -12.63
C SER A 48 13.63 -7.19 -13.03
N ASN A 49 14.37 -7.16 -14.15
CA ASN A 49 15.26 -8.25 -14.56
C ASN A 49 16.60 -8.28 -13.81
N SER A 50 16.87 -7.29 -12.97
CA SER A 50 18.08 -7.18 -12.12
C SER A 50 17.69 -7.28 -10.66
N ALA A 51 18.48 -7.99 -9.87
CA ALA A 51 18.30 -8.04 -8.42
C ALA A 51 18.81 -6.79 -7.70
N THR A 52 19.70 -6.03 -8.32
CA THR A 52 20.40 -4.89 -7.73
C THR A 52 20.06 -3.56 -8.40
N SER A 53 19.31 -3.58 -9.53
CA SER A 53 18.91 -2.38 -10.26
C SER A 53 17.40 -2.40 -10.52
N TYR A 54 16.69 -1.42 -9.96
CA TYR A 54 15.23 -1.34 -9.99
C TYR A 54 14.74 0.10 -9.83
N GLN A 55 13.44 0.32 -9.96
CA GLN A 55 12.83 1.61 -9.67
C GLN A 55 12.17 1.61 -8.29
N GLU A 56 12.30 2.72 -7.60
CA GLU A 56 11.64 2.99 -6.32
C GLU A 56 10.83 4.29 -6.44
N ALA A 57 9.55 4.22 -6.10
CA ALA A 57 8.67 5.38 -6.05
C ALA A 57 8.37 5.77 -4.60
N ILE A 58 8.25 7.07 -4.36
CA ILE A 58 7.78 7.65 -3.10
C ILE A 58 6.57 8.51 -3.42
N ILE A 59 5.43 8.20 -2.83
CA ILE A 59 4.21 8.99 -2.89
C ILE A 59 4.06 9.71 -1.56
N SER A 60 4.01 11.04 -1.61
CA SER A 60 3.98 11.91 -0.43
C SER A 60 2.60 12.53 -0.22
N GLU A 61 2.29 12.86 1.04
CA GLU A 61 1.03 13.50 1.43
C GLU A 61 0.87 14.93 0.88
N ASP A 62 1.95 15.54 0.40
CA ASP A 62 1.95 16.85 -0.26
C ASP A 62 1.41 16.82 -1.70
N GLY A 63 0.97 15.65 -2.20
CA GLY A 63 0.44 15.50 -3.54
C GLY A 63 1.50 15.31 -4.60
N THR A 64 2.64 14.71 -4.25
CA THR A 64 3.74 14.43 -5.18
C THR A 64 4.05 12.94 -5.28
N ILE A 65 4.56 12.53 -6.45
CA ILE A 65 5.18 11.24 -6.68
C ILE A 65 6.58 11.45 -7.25
N THR A 66 7.57 10.81 -6.63
CA THR A 66 8.96 10.82 -7.11
C THR A 66 9.40 9.39 -7.37
N ILE A 67 9.96 9.11 -8.55
CA ILE A 67 10.48 7.81 -8.93
C ILE A 67 11.97 7.92 -9.24
N ASN A 68 12.76 7.01 -8.68
CA ASN A 68 14.19 6.96 -8.89
C ASN A 68 14.62 5.60 -9.44
N TRP A 69 15.62 5.59 -10.28
CA TRP A 69 16.46 4.44 -10.54
C TRP A 69 17.37 4.21 -9.33
N ILE A 70 17.37 3.00 -8.80
CA ILE A 70 18.24 2.54 -7.73
C ILE A 70 19.22 1.54 -8.30
N ASN A 71 20.50 1.67 -7.95
CA ASN A 71 21.50 0.64 -8.22
C ASN A 71 22.27 0.38 -6.92
N GLU A 72 22.07 -0.81 -6.35
CA GLU A 72 22.67 -1.24 -5.08
C GLU A 72 24.15 -1.62 -5.22
N GLU A 73 24.66 -1.85 -6.45
CA GLU A 73 26.06 -2.23 -6.64
C GLU A 73 27.01 -1.06 -6.41
N ASP A 74 26.59 0.14 -6.76
CA ASP A 74 27.39 1.36 -6.61
C ASP A 74 26.72 2.41 -5.70
N ASP A 75 25.62 2.01 -5.02
CA ASP A 75 24.83 2.86 -4.12
C ASP A 75 24.34 4.14 -4.81
N SER A 76 24.03 4.07 -6.09
CA SER A 76 23.57 5.22 -6.87
C SER A 76 22.05 5.33 -6.92
N LYS A 77 21.59 6.58 -6.97
CA LYS A 77 20.18 6.95 -7.11
C LYS A 77 20.06 8.06 -8.15
N ALA A 78 19.23 7.85 -9.16
CA ALA A 78 19.01 8.82 -10.22
C ALA A 78 17.51 9.05 -10.45
N LEU A 79 17.10 10.32 -10.55
CA LEU A 79 15.72 10.70 -10.78
C LEU A 79 15.24 10.18 -12.14
N TYR A 80 14.09 9.50 -12.14
CA TYR A 80 13.36 9.11 -13.35
C TYR A 80 12.10 9.95 -13.57
N TRP A 81 11.33 10.23 -12.51
CA TRP A 81 10.10 11.00 -12.55
C TRP A 81 9.93 11.81 -11.29
N ALA A 82 9.49 13.03 -11.43
CA ALA A 82 8.91 13.83 -10.38
C ALA A 82 7.64 14.47 -10.93
N GLY A 83 6.53 14.37 -10.19
CA GLY A 83 5.27 14.90 -10.69
C GLY A 83 4.16 14.92 -9.65
N SER A 84 2.99 15.36 -10.08
CA SER A 84 1.82 15.46 -9.22
C SER A 84 1.21 14.09 -8.90
N PHE A 85 0.63 13.97 -7.71
CA PHE A 85 -0.19 12.85 -7.30
C PHE A 85 -1.53 13.37 -6.78
N GLU A 86 -2.62 12.83 -7.29
CA GLU A 86 -3.96 13.07 -6.77
C GLU A 86 -4.36 11.86 -5.91
N ALA A 87 -4.72 12.11 -4.64
CA ALA A 87 -5.06 11.06 -3.72
C ALA A 87 -6.47 10.49 -4.01
N PRO A 88 -6.67 9.16 -3.88
CA PRO A 88 -7.99 8.55 -3.95
C PRO A 88 -8.93 9.13 -2.89
N THR A 89 -10.21 9.29 -3.25
CA THR A 89 -11.27 9.75 -2.34
C THR A 89 -12.22 8.63 -1.95
N THR A 90 -12.05 7.44 -2.51
CA THR A 90 -12.86 6.24 -2.28
C THR A 90 -11.99 5.09 -1.77
N SER A 91 -12.62 4.06 -1.24
CA SER A 91 -11.98 2.83 -0.77
C SER A 91 -11.91 1.73 -1.84
N ASP A 92 -12.02 2.08 -3.11
CA ASP A 92 -12.01 1.13 -4.22
C ASP A 92 -10.65 0.40 -4.33
N ASP A 93 -10.67 -0.87 -4.71
CA ASP A 93 -9.47 -1.69 -4.92
C ASP A 93 -8.68 -1.33 -6.19
N THR A 94 -9.19 -0.38 -6.96
CA THR A 94 -8.57 0.12 -8.19
C THR A 94 -8.58 1.64 -8.22
N TYR A 95 -7.47 2.23 -8.68
CA TYR A 95 -7.36 3.67 -8.83
C TYR A 95 -6.46 4.00 -10.03
N SER A 96 -6.76 5.07 -10.75
CA SER A 96 -5.91 5.56 -11.83
C SER A 96 -5.80 7.08 -11.77
N TRP A 97 -4.61 7.59 -12.03
CA TRP A 97 -4.36 9.02 -12.09
C TRP A 97 -3.33 9.35 -13.17
N THR A 98 -3.37 10.57 -13.65
CA THR A 98 -2.37 11.14 -14.53
C THR A 98 -1.51 12.11 -13.73
N SER A 99 -0.21 11.83 -13.65
CA SER A 99 0.79 12.70 -13.02
C SER A 99 1.29 13.73 -14.02
N THR A 100 1.32 14.99 -13.66
CA THR A 100 1.96 16.06 -14.44
C THR A 100 3.41 16.20 -14.02
N ASN A 101 4.31 16.26 -14.98
CA ASN A 101 5.75 16.35 -14.76
C ASN A 101 6.13 17.67 -14.08
N ASP A 102 6.95 17.59 -13.03
CA ASP A 102 7.66 18.70 -12.44
C ASP A 102 8.96 18.95 -13.22
N LYS A 103 8.87 19.82 -14.22
CA LYS A 103 9.99 20.16 -15.11
C LYS A 103 11.16 20.82 -14.36
N GLU A 104 10.91 21.49 -13.24
CA GLU A 104 11.98 22.12 -12.46
C GLU A 104 12.95 21.05 -11.90
N GLN A 105 12.45 19.86 -11.59
CA GLN A 105 13.25 18.75 -11.11
C GLN A 105 13.78 17.87 -12.26
N THR A 106 12.99 17.62 -13.29
CA THR A 106 13.30 16.60 -14.31
C THR A 106 14.16 17.10 -15.45
N GLU A 107 14.07 18.39 -15.85
CA GLU A 107 14.83 18.94 -16.99
C GLU A 107 16.35 18.84 -16.85
N THR A 108 16.86 18.84 -15.63
CA THR A 108 18.30 18.74 -15.34
C THR A 108 18.77 17.34 -15.01
N ALA A 109 17.85 16.39 -14.85
CA ALA A 109 18.15 15.01 -14.47
C ALA A 109 18.37 14.13 -15.70
N LEU A 110 19.58 13.57 -15.81
CA LEU A 110 20.06 12.86 -17.00
C LEU A 110 19.20 11.63 -17.38
N LEU A 111 18.64 10.95 -16.39
CA LEU A 111 17.85 9.72 -16.59
C LEU A 111 16.35 9.93 -16.41
N ALA A 112 15.91 11.18 -16.30
CA ALA A 112 14.50 11.49 -16.16
C ALA A 112 13.74 11.30 -17.48
N SER A 113 12.47 10.92 -17.35
CA SER A 113 11.54 10.90 -18.48
C SER A 113 11.29 12.32 -18.99
N GLY A 114 11.32 12.47 -20.30
CA GLY A 114 10.97 13.73 -20.97
C GLY A 114 9.47 13.96 -21.17
N ASP A 115 8.62 13.02 -20.77
CA ASP A 115 7.17 13.08 -20.94
C ASP A 115 6.57 14.26 -20.15
N ASP A 116 5.52 14.89 -20.65
CA ASP A 116 4.81 15.95 -19.94
C ASP A 116 3.87 15.39 -18.87
N THR A 117 3.35 14.18 -19.11
CA THR A 117 2.47 13.47 -18.20
C THR A 117 2.81 11.99 -18.16
N LYS A 118 2.41 11.31 -17.10
CA LYS A 118 2.54 9.86 -16.94
C LYS A 118 1.30 9.29 -16.27
N ASP A 119 0.72 8.25 -16.88
CA ASP A 119 -0.45 7.57 -16.37
C ASP A 119 -0.03 6.43 -15.44
N PHE A 120 -0.68 6.38 -14.29
CA PHE A 120 -0.50 5.35 -13.26
C PHE A 120 -1.80 4.61 -13.02
N LYS A 121 -1.70 3.32 -12.74
CA LYS A 121 -2.81 2.48 -12.31
C LYS A 121 -2.44 1.74 -11.04
N TYR A 122 -3.30 1.78 -10.04
CA TYR A 122 -3.26 0.90 -8.88
C TYR A 122 -4.33 -0.17 -9.02
N GLU A 123 -3.99 -1.42 -8.76
CA GLU A 123 -4.90 -2.55 -8.74
C GLU A 123 -4.33 -3.65 -7.84
N ASN A 124 -5.12 -4.13 -6.88
CA ASN A 124 -4.77 -5.28 -6.02
C ASN A 124 -3.39 -5.19 -5.33
N GLY A 125 -3.00 -4.03 -4.84
CA GLY A 125 -1.72 -3.86 -4.15
C GLY A 125 -0.54 -3.48 -5.03
N VAL A 126 -0.74 -3.37 -6.34
CA VAL A 126 0.31 -3.05 -7.33
C VAL A 126 0.04 -1.71 -7.98
N ILE A 127 1.04 -0.84 -8.04
CA ILE A 127 1.05 0.34 -8.90
C ILE A 127 1.78 -0.01 -10.19
N SER A 128 1.18 0.30 -11.34
CA SER A 128 1.80 0.09 -12.64
C SER A 128 1.81 1.35 -13.49
N TYR A 129 2.81 1.48 -14.35
CA TYR A 129 2.94 2.55 -15.35
C TYR A 129 3.89 2.15 -16.47
N GLU A 130 3.84 2.87 -17.59
CA GLU A 130 4.72 2.65 -18.73
C GLU A 130 6.00 3.49 -18.59
N ALA A 131 7.15 2.83 -18.72
CA ALA A 131 8.45 3.47 -18.82
C ALA A 131 9.04 3.24 -20.20
N SER A 132 9.50 4.32 -20.84
CA SER A 132 10.17 4.26 -22.15
C SER A 132 11.63 4.65 -22.02
N ALA A 133 12.51 3.82 -22.52
CA ALA A 133 13.94 4.09 -22.62
C ALA A 133 14.52 3.49 -23.89
N LEU A 134 15.38 4.23 -24.59
CA LEU A 134 16.10 3.77 -25.79
C LEU A 134 15.19 3.20 -26.89
N GLY A 135 13.96 3.71 -27.01
CA GLY A 135 12.98 3.26 -28.02
C GLY A 135 12.23 1.98 -27.64
N SER A 136 12.39 1.47 -26.43
CA SER A 136 11.63 0.36 -25.88
C SER A 136 10.71 0.87 -24.77
N THR A 137 9.48 0.36 -24.72
CA THR A 137 8.52 0.63 -23.63
C THR A 137 8.32 -0.64 -22.85
N MET A 138 8.28 -0.52 -21.54
CA MET A 138 8.02 -1.61 -20.61
C MET A 138 7.03 -1.16 -19.53
N THR A 139 6.19 -2.08 -19.08
CA THR A 139 5.36 -1.85 -17.90
C THR A 139 6.21 -2.06 -16.66
N ILE A 140 6.21 -1.09 -15.78
CA ILE A 140 6.82 -1.18 -14.44
C ILE A 140 5.72 -1.53 -13.47
N GLU A 141 5.98 -2.48 -12.59
CA GLU A 141 5.10 -2.91 -11.51
C GLU A 141 5.79 -2.67 -10.17
N LEU A 142 5.11 -1.93 -9.29
CA LEU A 142 5.61 -1.54 -7.97
C LEU A 142 4.71 -2.11 -6.88
N GLU A 143 5.31 -2.69 -5.85
CA GLU A 143 4.61 -3.09 -4.63
C GLU A 143 5.09 -2.28 -3.44
N ARG A 144 4.25 -2.17 -2.42
CA ARG A 144 4.58 -1.43 -1.19
C ARG A 144 5.69 -2.12 -0.42
N LYS A 145 6.66 -1.34 0.05
CA LYS A 145 7.79 -1.82 0.84
C LYS A 145 7.42 -1.91 2.33
#